data_f86640e18d2d08c515f74646ae26d3c0
#
_entry.id   f86640e18d2d08c515f74646ae26d3c0
#
_cell.length_a   1.000
_cell.length_b   1.000
_cell.length_c   1.000
_cell.angle_alpha   90.00
_cell.angle_beta   90.00
_cell.angle_gamma   90.00
#
_symmetry.space_group_name_H-M   'P 1'
#
loop_
_entity.id
_entity.type
_entity.pdbx_description
1 polymer ?
#
loop_
_entity_poly.entity_id
_entity_poly.type
_entity_poly.pdbx_seq_one_letter_code
_entity_poly.pdbx_strand_id
1 'polypeptide(L)'
;MILFVFEGQRSEPKLFETLKELFFPKRVDQFVCTYNSNIYSLYSHLAELDVFQDENVKSSGRTVSILNTILQKKGDDTLANILEAEISEIFLFFDYDFHESRLSLEENNDHLNAMLEYFNDETGNGKLYINYPMIESIKYHKELPDANFVNYTIPRIDCKRFKNTAHEFSYYKSLEYILIPHNPNENIKKQILRIGIAKENWKHLIDMNVSKANYICNSSASYPGKKSDIQ
;
A
#
# COMPACT_ATOMS: atom_id res chain seq x y z
N MET A 1 -15.83 2.16 11.48
CA MET A 1 -14.36 1.94 11.62
C MET A 1 -13.75 1.75 10.25
N ILE A 2 -12.51 2.22 10.01
CA ILE A 2 -11.79 2.03 8.74
C ILE A 2 -10.80 0.87 8.91
N LEU A 3 -10.85 -0.12 8.01
CA LEU A 3 -9.91 -1.24 7.99
C LEU A 3 -8.78 -0.99 6.99
N PHE A 4 -7.55 -1.07 7.46
CA PHE A 4 -6.34 -1.05 6.64
C PHE A 4 -5.70 -2.44 6.63
N VAL A 5 -5.56 -3.03 5.45
CA VAL A 5 -4.94 -4.35 5.25
C VAL A 5 -3.60 -4.16 4.56
N PHE A 6 -2.52 -4.55 5.21
CA PHE A 6 -1.18 -4.47 4.66
C PHE A 6 -0.62 -5.86 4.34
N GLU A 7 0.19 -5.95 3.29
CA GLU A 7 0.87 -7.18 2.94
C GLU A 7 1.79 -7.64 4.06
N GLY A 8 2.67 -6.77 4.54
CA GLY A 8 3.70 -7.09 5.51
C GLY A 8 3.44 -6.54 6.91
N GLN A 9 4.20 -7.08 7.89
CA GLN A 9 4.04 -6.75 9.31
C GLN A 9 4.88 -5.55 9.78
N ARG A 10 5.80 -5.02 8.97
CA ARG A 10 6.83 -4.09 9.47
C ARG A 10 6.83 -2.74 8.78
N SER A 11 7.06 -2.71 7.47
CA SER A 11 7.29 -1.45 6.75
C SER A 11 6.02 -0.64 6.60
N GLU A 12 4.97 -1.26 6.08
CA GLU A 12 3.69 -0.61 5.78
C GLU A 12 2.99 -0.10 7.04
N PRO A 13 2.79 -0.92 8.11
CA PRO A 13 2.18 -0.42 9.33
C PRO A 13 2.97 0.75 9.95
N LYS A 14 4.30 0.70 9.90
CA LYS A 14 5.15 1.76 10.44
C LYS A 14 5.03 3.07 9.66
N LEU A 15 4.99 3.00 8.33
CA LEU A 15 4.72 4.15 7.47
C LEU A 15 3.32 4.70 7.72
N PHE A 16 2.33 3.83 7.82
CA PHE A 16 0.95 4.21 8.10
C PHE A 16 0.80 4.95 9.43
N GLU A 17 1.38 4.44 10.53
CA GLU A 17 1.35 5.12 11.83
C GLU A 17 1.99 6.52 11.76
N THR A 18 3.10 6.65 11.00
CA THR A 18 3.71 7.97 10.78
C THR A 18 2.78 8.91 10.02
N LEU A 19 2.16 8.46 8.93
CA LEU A 19 1.22 9.26 8.14
C LEU A 19 0.00 9.66 8.96
N LYS A 20 -0.53 8.74 9.76
CA LYS A 20 -1.63 9.00 10.69
C LYS A 20 -1.28 10.08 11.69
N GLU A 21 -0.12 9.99 12.35
CA GLU A 21 0.34 10.99 13.30
C GLU A 21 0.55 12.36 12.65
N LEU A 22 1.12 12.41 11.44
CA LEU A 22 1.42 13.66 10.73
C LEU A 22 0.19 14.37 10.18
N PHE A 23 -0.78 13.61 9.64
CA PHE A 23 -1.87 14.18 8.84
C PHE A 23 -3.25 13.97 9.46
N PHE A 24 -3.42 12.95 10.30
CA PHE A 24 -4.70 12.56 10.88
C PHE A 24 -4.65 12.29 12.40
N PRO A 25 -3.99 13.13 13.21
CA PRO A 25 -3.69 12.83 14.62
C PRO A 25 -4.92 12.66 15.52
N LYS A 26 -6.10 13.08 15.07
CA LYS A 26 -7.36 12.99 15.81
C LYS A 26 -8.22 11.78 15.42
N ARG A 27 -7.85 11.03 14.38
CA ARG A 27 -8.59 9.84 13.96
C ARG A 27 -8.18 8.63 14.80
N VAL A 28 -9.16 8.04 15.46
CA VAL A 28 -8.99 6.88 16.36
C VAL A 28 -9.77 5.64 15.89
N ASP A 29 -10.61 5.78 14.90
CA ASP A 29 -11.54 4.77 14.38
C ASP A 29 -10.93 3.90 13.29
N GLN A 30 -9.64 3.55 13.45
CA GLN A 30 -8.86 2.80 12.47
C GLN A 30 -8.42 1.45 13.03
N PHE A 31 -8.50 0.44 12.22
CA PHE A 31 -8.03 -0.91 12.53
C PHE A 31 -7.01 -1.35 11.49
N VAL A 32 -5.92 -1.93 11.94
CA VAL A 32 -4.85 -2.43 11.07
C VAL A 32 -4.78 -3.94 11.13
N CYS A 33 -4.81 -4.56 9.97
CA CYS A 33 -4.61 -5.99 9.78
C CYS A 33 -3.41 -6.22 8.87
N THR A 34 -2.63 -7.27 9.11
CA THR A 34 -1.53 -7.69 8.25
C THR A 34 -1.82 -9.05 7.65
N TYR A 35 -1.77 -9.14 6.33
CA TYR A 35 -2.11 -10.36 5.61
C TYR A 35 -0.99 -11.41 5.64
N ASN A 36 0.26 -10.96 5.76
CA ASN A 36 1.47 -11.80 5.86
C ASN A 36 1.67 -12.77 4.69
N SER A 37 1.32 -12.33 3.50
CA SER A 37 1.58 -13.05 2.24
C SER A 37 1.37 -12.11 1.07
N ASN A 38 1.86 -12.46 -0.11
CA ASN A 38 1.79 -11.62 -1.30
C ASN A 38 0.39 -11.59 -1.95
N ILE A 39 0.22 -10.66 -2.89
CA ILE A 39 -1.03 -10.43 -3.62
C ILE A 39 -1.51 -11.67 -4.39
N TYR A 40 -0.61 -12.48 -4.93
CA TYR A 40 -0.96 -13.69 -5.69
C TYR A 40 -1.50 -14.80 -4.78
N SER A 41 -1.01 -14.88 -3.54
CA SER A 41 -1.58 -15.74 -2.51
C SER A 41 -2.99 -15.29 -2.12
N LEU A 42 -3.22 -13.97 -2.03
CA LEU A 42 -4.56 -13.45 -1.79
C LEU A 42 -5.50 -13.81 -2.93
N TYR A 43 -5.08 -13.61 -4.18
CA TYR A 43 -5.86 -14.02 -5.37
C TYR A 43 -6.25 -15.49 -5.30
N SER A 44 -5.28 -16.38 -5.04
CA SER A 44 -5.54 -17.83 -4.99
C SER A 44 -6.60 -18.20 -3.94
N HIS A 45 -6.52 -17.60 -2.75
CA HIS A 45 -7.52 -17.84 -1.71
C HIS A 45 -8.91 -17.30 -2.06
N LEU A 46 -8.98 -16.15 -2.73
CA LEU A 46 -10.25 -15.58 -3.20
C LEU A 46 -10.87 -16.44 -4.32
N ALA A 47 -10.03 -16.95 -5.23
CA ALA A 47 -10.46 -17.85 -6.29
C ALA A 47 -10.99 -19.20 -5.74
N GLU A 48 -10.34 -19.77 -4.70
CA GLU A 48 -10.83 -20.95 -3.98
C GLU A 48 -12.21 -20.75 -3.34
N LEU A 49 -12.59 -19.52 -3.07
CA LEU A 49 -13.90 -19.15 -2.50
C LEU A 49 -14.90 -18.68 -3.58
N ASP A 50 -14.58 -18.89 -4.85
CA ASP A 50 -15.39 -18.50 -6.02
C ASP A 50 -15.77 -17.00 -6.07
N VAL A 51 -14.99 -16.15 -5.42
CA VAL A 51 -15.26 -14.72 -5.26
C VAL A 51 -15.39 -13.98 -6.60
N PHE A 52 -14.63 -14.42 -7.62
CA PHE A 52 -14.60 -13.74 -8.91
C PHE A 52 -15.70 -14.22 -9.88
N GLN A 53 -16.35 -15.36 -9.62
CA GLN A 53 -17.32 -15.97 -10.52
C GLN A 53 -18.77 -15.85 -10.03
N ASP A 54 -18.98 -15.76 -8.70
CA ASP A 54 -20.31 -15.62 -8.12
C ASP A 54 -20.67 -14.15 -7.92
N GLU A 55 -21.61 -13.65 -8.73
CA GLU A 55 -22.11 -12.28 -8.65
C GLU A 55 -22.73 -11.94 -7.27
N ASN A 56 -23.29 -12.93 -6.57
CA ASN A 56 -23.81 -12.71 -5.22
C ASN A 56 -22.66 -12.51 -4.19
N VAL A 57 -21.53 -13.17 -4.41
CA VAL A 57 -20.33 -12.99 -3.57
C VAL A 57 -19.66 -11.67 -3.91
N LYS A 58 -19.52 -11.33 -5.20
CA LYS A 58 -18.96 -10.04 -5.64
C LYS A 58 -19.69 -8.84 -5.04
N SER A 59 -21.00 -8.90 -4.93
CA SER A 59 -21.84 -7.81 -4.42
C SER A 59 -22.11 -7.85 -2.92
N SER A 60 -21.58 -8.83 -2.20
CA SER A 60 -22.00 -9.14 -0.83
C SER A 60 -21.37 -8.26 0.26
N GLY A 61 -20.30 -7.52 -0.04
CA GLY A 61 -19.57 -6.73 0.97
C GLY A 61 -19.04 -7.58 2.13
N ARG A 62 -18.59 -8.81 1.87
CA ARG A 62 -18.14 -9.78 2.91
C ARG A 62 -16.62 -9.85 3.06
N THR A 63 -15.91 -8.81 2.71
CA THR A 63 -14.43 -8.82 2.67
C THR A 63 -13.82 -9.14 4.03
N VAL A 64 -14.35 -8.58 5.12
CA VAL A 64 -13.85 -8.87 6.48
C VAL A 64 -14.02 -10.34 6.81
N SER A 65 -15.19 -10.91 6.53
CA SER A 65 -15.48 -12.32 6.79
C SER A 65 -14.60 -13.26 5.95
N ILE A 66 -14.34 -12.91 4.68
CA ILE A 66 -13.44 -13.64 3.79
C ILE A 66 -12.01 -13.58 4.30
N LEU A 67 -11.50 -12.38 4.59
CA LEU A 67 -10.15 -12.19 5.14
C LEU A 67 -9.98 -12.90 6.48
N ASN A 68 -10.97 -12.84 7.37
CA ASN A 68 -10.95 -13.57 8.63
C ASN A 68 -10.82 -15.09 8.41
N THR A 69 -11.60 -15.65 7.47
CA THR A 69 -11.51 -17.08 7.13
C THR A 69 -10.12 -17.46 6.63
N ILE A 70 -9.50 -16.63 5.80
CA ILE A 70 -8.15 -16.87 5.27
C ILE A 70 -7.11 -16.76 6.40
N LEU A 71 -7.20 -15.75 7.24
CA LEU A 71 -6.27 -15.51 8.34
C LEU A 71 -6.35 -16.62 9.40
N GLN A 72 -7.55 -17.05 9.76
CA GLN A 72 -7.74 -18.16 10.70
C GLN A 72 -7.11 -19.47 10.22
N LYS A 73 -7.17 -19.76 8.91
CA LYS A 73 -6.44 -20.90 8.33
C LYS A 73 -4.92 -20.81 8.53
N LYS A 74 -4.39 -19.58 8.70
CA LYS A 74 -2.98 -19.31 9.00
C LYS A 74 -2.68 -19.22 10.51
N GLY A 75 -3.70 -19.41 11.37
CA GLY A 75 -3.58 -19.28 12.82
C GLY A 75 -3.59 -17.83 13.33
N ASP A 76 -4.14 -16.90 12.55
CA ASP A 76 -4.25 -15.48 12.89
C ASP A 76 -5.71 -15.12 13.14
N ASP A 77 -6.04 -14.73 14.39
CA ASP A 77 -7.37 -14.38 14.84
C ASP A 77 -7.59 -12.85 14.90
N THR A 78 -6.74 -12.06 14.24
CA THR A 78 -6.80 -10.59 14.32
C THR A 78 -8.17 -10.02 13.93
N LEU A 79 -8.89 -10.63 12.99
CA LEU A 79 -10.23 -10.21 12.56
C LEU A 79 -11.37 -10.99 13.21
N ALA A 80 -11.10 -11.95 14.09
CA ALA A 80 -12.11 -12.89 14.61
C ALA A 80 -13.31 -12.20 15.31
N ASN A 81 -13.08 -11.04 15.93
CA ASN A 81 -14.09 -10.29 16.68
C ASN A 81 -14.56 -9.01 15.95
N ILE A 82 -14.18 -8.83 14.68
CA ILE A 82 -14.58 -7.67 13.89
C ILE A 82 -15.77 -8.07 13.01
N LEU A 83 -16.86 -7.34 13.17
CA LEU A 83 -18.06 -7.55 12.35
C LEU A 83 -18.01 -6.69 11.09
N GLU A 84 -18.48 -7.24 9.97
CA GLU A 84 -18.59 -6.52 8.70
C GLU A 84 -19.28 -5.15 8.87
N ALA A 85 -20.39 -5.13 9.65
CA ALA A 85 -21.18 -3.93 9.90
C ALA A 85 -20.44 -2.82 10.70
N GLU A 86 -19.32 -3.12 11.33
CA GLU A 86 -18.50 -2.15 12.05
C GLU A 86 -17.52 -1.43 11.12
N ILE A 87 -17.29 -1.98 9.93
CA ILE A 87 -16.35 -1.44 8.95
C ILE A 87 -17.09 -0.58 7.93
N SER A 88 -16.70 0.68 7.84
CA SER A 88 -17.27 1.64 6.88
C SER A 88 -16.45 1.73 5.57
N GLU A 89 -15.15 1.48 5.65
CA GLU A 89 -14.23 1.58 4.52
C GLU A 89 -13.11 0.55 4.68
N ILE A 90 -12.65 -0.05 3.58
CA ILE A 90 -11.57 -1.03 3.54
C ILE A 90 -10.52 -0.58 2.53
N PHE A 91 -9.28 -0.51 2.96
CA PHE A 91 -8.12 -0.19 2.11
C PHE A 91 -7.09 -1.31 2.19
N LEU A 92 -6.69 -1.85 1.02
CA LEU A 92 -5.71 -2.93 0.92
C LEU A 92 -4.46 -2.41 0.23
N PHE A 93 -3.29 -2.72 0.78
CA PHE A 93 -1.99 -2.30 0.23
C PHE A 93 -1.10 -3.52 0.07
N PHE A 94 -0.75 -3.82 -1.17
CA PHE A 94 0.06 -4.96 -1.55
C PHE A 94 1.18 -4.55 -2.49
N ASP A 95 2.26 -5.32 -2.51
CA ASP A 95 3.34 -5.14 -3.46
C ASP A 95 3.02 -5.87 -4.77
N TYR A 96 3.50 -5.35 -5.89
CA TYR A 96 3.34 -6.00 -7.20
C TYR A 96 4.07 -7.35 -7.26
N ASP A 97 5.24 -7.46 -6.65
CA ASP A 97 6.06 -8.68 -6.42
C ASP A 97 6.03 -9.71 -7.54
N PHE A 98 6.04 -9.24 -8.78
CA PHE A 98 5.89 -10.07 -9.97
C PHE A 98 6.81 -11.31 -9.99
N HIS A 99 8.00 -11.19 -9.39
CA HIS A 99 9.00 -12.26 -9.36
C HIS A 99 8.64 -13.45 -8.45
N GLU A 100 7.68 -13.28 -7.56
CA GLU A 100 7.15 -14.34 -6.70
C GLU A 100 6.11 -15.21 -7.42
N SER A 101 5.59 -14.75 -8.55
CA SER A 101 4.63 -15.49 -9.34
C SER A 101 5.32 -16.50 -10.25
N ARG A 102 4.73 -17.69 -10.35
CA ARG A 102 5.11 -18.74 -11.31
C ARG A 102 4.36 -18.62 -12.64
N LEU A 103 3.47 -17.65 -12.74
CA LEU A 103 2.60 -17.43 -13.88
C LEU A 103 3.31 -16.64 -14.99
N SER A 104 2.78 -16.71 -16.20
CA SER A 104 3.15 -15.82 -17.29
C SER A 104 2.78 -14.35 -16.96
N LEU A 105 3.27 -13.41 -17.76
CA LEU A 105 2.89 -11.99 -17.61
C LEU A 105 1.39 -11.79 -17.82
N GLU A 106 0.82 -12.44 -18.81
CA GLU A 106 -0.58 -12.32 -19.18
C GLU A 106 -1.48 -12.84 -18.04
N GLU A 107 -1.25 -14.06 -17.57
CA GLU A 107 -1.98 -14.64 -16.44
C GLU A 107 -1.88 -13.77 -15.18
N ASN A 108 -0.69 -13.21 -14.88
CA ASN A 108 -0.55 -12.29 -13.76
C ASN A 108 -1.37 -11.02 -13.91
N ASN A 109 -1.37 -10.43 -15.10
CA ASN A 109 -2.16 -9.23 -15.37
C ASN A 109 -3.65 -9.52 -15.25
N ASP A 110 -4.11 -10.69 -15.73
CA ASP A 110 -5.51 -11.11 -15.61
C ASP A 110 -5.91 -11.26 -14.13
N HIS A 111 -5.07 -11.89 -13.33
CA HIS A 111 -5.30 -12.02 -11.89
C HIS A 111 -5.35 -10.66 -11.18
N LEU A 112 -4.41 -9.76 -11.49
CA LEU A 112 -4.40 -8.41 -10.91
C LEU A 112 -5.60 -7.58 -11.36
N ASN A 113 -6.00 -7.68 -12.63
CA ASN A 113 -7.20 -7.01 -13.13
C ASN A 113 -8.45 -7.50 -12.41
N ALA A 114 -8.63 -8.82 -12.24
CA ALA A 114 -9.75 -9.37 -11.47
C ALA A 114 -9.75 -8.87 -10.02
N MET A 115 -8.58 -8.76 -9.37
CA MET A 115 -8.44 -8.20 -8.03
C MET A 115 -8.80 -6.71 -7.99
N LEU A 116 -8.34 -5.92 -8.95
CA LEU A 116 -8.63 -4.49 -9.04
C LEU A 116 -10.10 -4.21 -9.33
N GLU A 117 -10.74 -5.06 -10.14
CA GLU A 117 -12.20 -5.00 -10.40
C GLU A 117 -13.02 -5.37 -9.16
N TYR A 118 -12.59 -6.37 -8.41
CA TYR A 118 -13.28 -6.79 -7.18
C TYR A 118 -13.10 -5.77 -6.06
N PHE A 119 -11.87 -5.29 -5.85
CA PHE A 119 -11.52 -4.30 -4.84
C PHE A 119 -11.44 -2.88 -5.44
N ASN A 120 -12.55 -2.39 -5.95
CA ASN A 120 -12.61 -1.09 -6.65
C ASN A 120 -13.32 0.02 -5.86
N ASP A 121 -13.94 -0.30 -4.73
CA ASP A 121 -14.74 0.63 -3.91
C ASP A 121 -14.46 0.41 -2.43
N GLU A 122 -13.93 1.44 -1.77
CA GLU A 122 -13.59 1.44 -0.36
C GLU A 122 -14.77 1.16 0.57
N THR A 123 -15.98 1.52 0.15
CA THR A 123 -17.23 1.32 0.92
C THR A 123 -17.95 0.01 0.60
N GLY A 124 -17.52 -0.67 -0.47
CA GLY A 124 -18.01 -1.96 -0.89
C GLY A 124 -17.09 -3.10 -0.45
N ASN A 125 -16.45 -3.75 -1.43
CA ASN A 125 -15.52 -4.85 -1.15
C ASN A 125 -14.15 -4.36 -0.65
N GLY A 126 -13.88 -3.08 -0.70
CA GLY A 126 -12.59 -2.48 -0.38
C GLY A 126 -11.90 -1.90 -1.61
N LYS A 127 -10.85 -1.11 -1.39
CA LYS A 127 -10.02 -0.50 -2.41
C LYS A 127 -8.61 -1.03 -2.36
N LEU A 128 -8.17 -1.68 -3.44
CA LEU A 128 -6.82 -2.22 -3.57
C LEU A 128 -5.87 -1.17 -4.14
N TYR A 129 -4.73 -1.02 -3.49
CA TYR A 129 -3.59 -0.24 -3.95
C TYR A 129 -2.37 -1.17 -4.11
N ILE A 130 -1.70 -1.06 -5.24
CA ILE A 130 -0.54 -1.88 -5.57
C ILE A 130 0.71 -1.02 -5.59
N ASN A 131 1.68 -1.31 -4.72
CA ASN A 131 2.99 -0.68 -4.71
C ASN A 131 3.83 -1.24 -5.86
N TYR A 132 4.28 -0.39 -6.78
CA TYR A 132 5.07 -0.83 -7.92
C TYR A 132 6.53 -0.35 -7.82
N PRO A 133 7.50 -1.27 -7.90
CA PRO A 133 7.34 -2.74 -7.87
C PRO A 133 7.10 -3.30 -6.46
N MET A 134 7.35 -2.53 -5.42
CA MET A 134 7.13 -2.84 -4.00
C MET A 134 7.23 -1.58 -3.14
N ILE A 135 6.92 -1.67 -1.85
CA ILE A 135 6.89 -0.55 -0.90
C ILE A 135 8.21 0.23 -0.85
N GLU A 136 9.35 -0.42 -1.11
CA GLU A 136 10.64 0.26 -1.17
C GLU A 136 10.76 1.32 -2.29
N SER A 137 9.81 1.37 -3.23
CA SER A 137 9.73 2.45 -4.23
C SER A 137 9.64 3.85 -3.61
N ILE A 138 9.12 3.94 -2.38
CA ILE A 138 9.06 5.20 -1.61
C ILE A 138 10.43 5.87 -1.42
N LYS A 139 11.52 5.10 -1.46
CA LYS A 139 12.88 5.63 -1.34
C LYS A 139 13.68 5.59 -2.66
N TYR A 140 13.05 5.27 -3.80
CA TYR A 140 13.75 5.21 -5.09
C TYR A 140 13.88 6.60 -5.73
N HIS A 141 14.50 7.50 -5.00
CA HIS A 141 14.88 8.86 -5.39
C HIS A 141 16.26 9.19 -4.81
N LYS A 142 16.96 10.16 -5.36
CA LYS A 142 18.28 10.55 -4.86
C LYS A 142 18.20 11.48 -3.67
N GLU A 143 17.38 12.50 -3.77
CA GLU A 143 17.21 13.57 -2.76
C GLU A 143 15.73 13.97 -2.64
N LEU A 144 15.38 14.88 -1.74
CA LEU A 144 14.04 15.43 -1.60
C LEU A 144 14.08 16.97 -1.58
N PRO A 145 13.34 17.62 -2.50
CA PRO A 145 12.69 17.06 -3.69
C PRO A 145 13.70 16.64 -4.76
N ASP A 146 13.37 15.65 -5.60
CA ASP A 146 14.20 15.19 -6.73
C ASP A 146 13.55 15.57 -8.07
N ALA A 147 14.13 16.54 -8.75
CA ALA A 147 13.61 17.04 -10.03
C ALA A 147 13.64 16.00 -11.16
N ASN A 148 14.46 14.96 -11.04
CA ASN A 148 14.58 13.90 -12.05
C ASN A 148 13.69 12.69 -11.75
N PHE A 149 12.94 12.70 -10.64
CA PHE A 149 12.17 11.54 -10.17
C PHE A 149 11.21 10.98 -11.23
N VAL A 150 10.60 11.84 -12.03
CA VAL A 150 9.68 11.44 -13.11
C VAL A 150 10.32 10.48 -14.13
N ASN A 151 11.64 10.60 -14.34
CA ASN A 151 12.39 9.81 -15.32
C ASN A 151 12.92 8.48 -14.76
N TYR A 152 12.84 8.26 -13.47
CA TYR A 152 13.38 7.02 -12.88
C TYR A 152 12.46 5.86 -13.17
N THR A 153 13.00 4.86 -13.82
CA THR A 153 12.30 3.61 -14.15
C THR A 153 13.15 2.43 -13.70
N ILE A 154 12.50 1.30 -13.52
CA ILE A 154 13.15 0.03 -13.25
C ILE A 154 12.64 -1.01 -14.26
N PRO A 155 13.53 -1.68 -15.02
CA PRO A 155 13.13 -2.78 -15.86
C PRO A 155 12.54 -3.92 -15.01
N ARG A 156 11.49 -4.55 -15.53
CA ARG A 156 10.79 -5.63 -14.83
C ARG A 156 11.73 -6.77 -14.39
N ILE A 157 12.72 -7.10 -15.20
CA ILE A 157 13.71 -8.14 -14.87
C ILE A 157 14.53 -7.81 -13.61
N ASP A 158 14.66 -6.53 -13.28
CA ASP A 158 15.45 -6.04 -12.14
C ASP A 158 14.58 -5.89 -10.87
N CYS A 159 13.26 -6.05 -10.96
CA CYS A 159 12.36 -5.93 -9.81
C CYS A 159 12.73 -6.90 -8.69
N LYS A 160 13.23 -8.11 -9.01
CA LYS A 160 13.72 -9.07 -8.03
C LYS A 160 14.83 -8.53 -7.10
N ARG A 161 15.61 -7.57 -7.57
CA ARG A 161 16.71 -6.93 -6.81
C ARG A 161 16.36 -5.51 -6.36
N PHE A 162 15.12 -5.08 -6.58
CA PHE A 162 14.73 -3.69 -6.42
C PHE A 162 15.03 -3.14 -5.02
N LYS A 163 14.84 -3.91 -3.97
CA LYS A 163 15.14 -3.49 -2.60
C LYS A 163 16.58 -3.04 -2.42
N ASN A 164 17.53 -3.79 -2.97
CA ASN A 164 18.95 -3.44 -2.94
C ASN A 164 19.22 -2.26 -3.88
N THR A 165 18.66 -2.28 -5.09
CA THR A 165 18.79 -1.20 -6.07
C THR A 165 18.30 0.13 -5.48
N ALA A 166 17.14 0.16 -4.84
CA ALA A 166 16.62 1.36 -4.21
C ALA A 166 17.50 1.86 -3.06
N HIS A 167 18.07 0.93 -2.28
CA HIS A 167 19.01 1.28 -1.21
C HIS A 167 20.32 1.87 -1.73
N GLU A 168 20.87 1.33 -2.80
CA GLU A 168 22.12 1.82 -3.41
C GLU A 168 21.91 3.16 -4.12
N PHE A 169 20.78 3.31 -4.80
CA PHE A 169 20.43 4.48 -5.60
C PHE A 169 20.21 5.74 -4.77
N SER A 170 19.52 5.62 -3.65
CA SER A 170 19.16 6.74 -2.79
C SER A 170 20.35 7.28 -1.99
N TYR A 171 20.41 8.60 -1.79
CA TYR A 171 21.29 9.20 -0.80
C TYR A 171 20.82 8.90 0.63
N TYR A 172 19.54 8.63 0.83
CA TYR A 172 18.97 8.23 2.11
C TYR A 172 19.11 6.71 2.32
N LYS A 173 19.90 6.30 3.31
CA LYS A 173 20.17 4.88 3.58
C LYS A 173 19.14 4.22 4.50
N SER A 174 18.30 5.01 5.16
CA SER A 174 17.20 4.54 5.99
C SER A 174 15.93 5.36 5.69
N LEU A 175 14.79 4.97 6.26
CA LEU A 175 13.54 5.74 6.18
C LEU A 175 13.40 6.78 7.30
N GLU A 176 14.43 7.04 8.10
CA GLU A 176 14.36 7.96 9.24
C GLU A 176 13.98 9.38 8.85
N TYR A 177 14.29 9.80 7.61
CA TYR A 177 13.96 11.13 7.10
C TYR A 177 12.45 11.34 6.91
N ILE A 178 11.66 10.27 6.85
CA ILE A 178 10.19 10.31 6.69
C ILE A 178 9.44 9.65 7.84
N LEU A 179 10.10 8.93 8.72
CA LEU A 179 9.48 8.28 9.87
C LEU A 179 9.54 9.16 11.11
N ILE A 180 8.55 9.00 11.97
CA ILE A 180 8.54 9.55 13.33
C ILE A 180 8.84 8.38 14.29
N PRO A 181 10.10 8.12 14.63
CA PRO A 181 10.42 7.09 15.60
C PRO A 181 9.94 7.53 16.98
N HIS A 182 9.20 6.65 17.64
CA HIS A 182 8.79 6.88 19.03
C HIS A 182 10.01 6.80 19.96
N ASN A 183 10.43 7.94 20.51
CA ASN A 183 11.48 8.01 21.51
C ASN A 183 10.97 8.75 22.75
N PRO A 184 10.51 8.04 23.78
CA PRO A 184 9.93 8.65 24.98
C PRO A 184 10.92 9.54 25.76
N ASN A 185 12.22 9.38 25.53
CA ASN A 185 13.28 10.16 26.21
C ASN A 185 13.76 11.35 25.37
N GLU A 186 13.16 11.60 24.21
CA GLU A 186 13.60 12.70 23.36
C GLU A 186 13.08 14.05 23.89
N ASN A 187 13.96 15.06 23.81
CA ASN A 187 13.57 16.43 24.12
C ASN A 187 12.45 16.92 23.19
N ILE A 188 11.39 17.50 23.76
CA ILE A 188 10.18 17.96 23.06
C ILE A 188 10.54 18.87 21.86
N LYS A 189 11.50 19.79 22.01
CA LYS A 189 11.92 20.68 20.91
C LYS A 189 12.51 19.91 19.73
N LYS A 190 13.31 18.85 20.01
CA LYS A 190 13.86 17.98 18.95
C LYS A 190 12.77 17.16 18.27
N GLN A 191 11.81 16.66 19.05
CA GLN A 191 10.67 15.94 18.53
C GLN A 191 9.82 16.80 17.58
N ILE A 192 9.49 18.04 17.99
CA ILE A 192 8.73 19.00 17.15
C ILE A 192 9.47 19.31 15.85
N LEU A 193 10.78 19.56 15.92
CA LEU A 193 11.59 19.81 14.73
C LEU A 193 11.59 18.62 13.78
N ARG A 194 11.74 17.40 14.28
CA ARG A 194 11.76 16.18 13.50
C ARG A 194 10.41 15.88 12.85
N ILE A 195 9.31 16.08 13.58
CA ILE A 195 7.94 16.00 13.03
C ILE A 195 7.78 16.99 11.88
N GLY A 196 8.26 18.22 12.05
CA GLY A 196 8.22 19.23 10.99
C GLY A 196 8.98 18.82 9.74
N ILE A 197 10.21 18.30 9.90
CA ILE A 197 11.04 17.79 8.79
C ILE A 197 10.36 16.60 8.10
N ALA A 198 9.91 15.62 8.88
CA ALA A 198 9.22 14.45 8.31
C ALA A 198 7.97 14.85 7.53
N LYS A 199 7.18 15.78 8.07
CA LYS A 199 5.97 16.29 7.39
C LYS A 199 6.28 16.97 6.06
N GLU A 200 7.33 17.76 5.99
CA GLU A 200 7.76 18.42 4.76
C GLU A 200 8.30 17.41 3.75
N ASN A 201 9.10 16.45 4.18
CA ASN A 201 9.58 15.37 3.34
C ASN A 201 8.45 14.53 2.75
N TRP A 202 7.41 14.24 3.54
CA TRP A 202 6.21 13.57 3.03
C TRP A 202 5.46 14.38 1.97
N LYS A 203 5.36 15.70 2.11
CA LYS A 203 4.76 16.55 1.07
C LYS A 203 5.54 16.44 -0.23
N HIS A 204 6.87 16.55 -0.18
CA HIS A 204 7.72 16.36 -1.36
C HIS A 204 7.53 15.00 -2.01
N LEU A 205 7.48 13.91 -1.21
CA LEU A 205 7.20 12.57 -1.72
C LEU A 205 5.84 12.48 -2.41
N ILE A 206 4.80 13.02 -1.80
CA ILE A 206 3.46 13.03 -2.37
C ILE A 206 3.47 13.78 -3.70
N ASP A 207 4.01 15.00 -3.74
CA ASP A 207 4.07 15.82 -4.95
C ASP A 207 4.86 15.14 -6.07
N MET A 208 5.99 14.52 -5.75
CA MET A 208 6.82 13.79 -6.72
C MET A 208 6.07 12.57 -7.28
N ASN A 209 5.43 11.78 -6.43
CA ASN A 209 4.70 10.59 -6.86
C ASN A 209 3.43 10.95 -7.66
N VAL A 210 2.69 11.97 -7.25
CA VAL A 210 1.54 12.50 -8.00
C VAL A 210 1.99 13.00 -9.37
N SER A 211 3.07 13.79 -9.45
CA SER A 211 3.62 14.28 -10.70
C SER A 211 4.05 13.14 -11.64
N LYS A 212 4.67 12.08 -11.09
CA LYS A 212 5.08 10.91 -11.85
C LYS A 212 3.88 10.10 -12.36
N ALA A 213 2.87 9.88 -11.51
CA ALA A 213 1.65 9.18 -11.90
C ALA A 213 0.95 9.92 -13.05
N ASN A 214 0.82 11.24 -12.94
CA ASN A 214 0.24 12.06 -13.99
C ASN A 214 1.03 12.02 -15.29
N TYR A 215 2.35 12.07 -15.21
CA TYR A 215 3.23 11.97 -16.38
C TYR A 215 3.05 10.62 -17.09
N ILE A 216 2.94 9.54 -16.33
CA ILE A 216 2.75 8.20 -16.89
C ILE A 216 1.35 8.07 -17.52
N CYS A 217 0.29 8.49 -16.83
CA CYS A 217 -1.09 8.31 -17.28
C CYS A 217 -1.50 9.29 -18.39
N ASN A 218 -1.09 10.55 -18.29
CA ASN A 218 -1.62 11.63 -19.13
C ASN A 218 -0.53 12.42 -19.86
N SER A 219 0.74 12.03 -19.73
CA SER A 219 1.90 12.84 -20.18
C SER A 219 1.83 14.29 -19.68
N SER A 220 1.23 14.51 -18.52
CA SER A 220 1.05 15.83 -17.92
C SER A 220 1.42 15.81 -16.44
N ALA A 221 1.75 16.99 -15.89
CA ALA A 221 2.07 17.15 -14.46
C ALA A 221 0.85 17.48 -13.59
N SER A 222 -0.36 17.36 -14.11
CA SER A 222 -1.60 17.57 -13.37
C SER A 222 -2.14 16.26 -12.78
N TYR A 223 -2.81 16.33 -11.64
CA TYR A 223 -3.42 15.15 -11.01
C TYR A 223 -4.47 14.52 -11.94
N PRO A 224 -4.50 13.19 -12.11
CA PRO A 224 -5.50 12.54 -12.96
C PRO A 224 -6.91 12.86 -12.49
N GLY A 225 -7.77 13.26 -13.43
CA GLY A 225 -9.15 13.65 -13.14
C GLY A 225 -10.09 12.50 -12.80
N LYS A 226 -9.63 11.24 -12.96
CA LYS A 226 -10.41 10.05 -12.65
C LYS A 226 -9.66 9.16 -11.68
N LYS A 227 -10.32 8.72 -10.60
CA LYS A 227 -9.75 7.79 -9.62
C LYS A 227 -9.28 6.47 -10.26
N SER A 228 -9.95 6.01 -11.32
CA SER A 228 -9.60 4.79 -12.08
C SER A 228 -8.23 4.83 -12.75
N ASP A 229 -7.66 6.01 -12.93
CA ASP A 229 -6.39 6.18 -13.66
C ASP A 229 -5.16 6.00 -12.74
N ILE A 230 -5.37 5.77 -11.42
CA ILE A 230 -4.31 5.69 -10.39
C ILE A 230 -4.40 4.39 -9.56
N GLN A 231 -5.04 3.40 -10.04
CA GLN A 231 -5.08 2.12 -9.34
C GLN A 231 -3.81 1.30 -9.48
#